data_c0f32f695303a595edd0d68737ede6e5
#
_entry.id   c0f32f695303a595edd0d68737ede6e5
#
_cell.length_a   1.000
_cell.length_b   1.000
_cell.length_c   1.000
_cell.angle_alpha   90.00
_cell.angle_beta   90.00
_cell.angle_gamma   90.00
#
_symmetry.space_group_name_H-M   'P 1'
#
loop_
_entity.id
_entity.type
_entity.pdbx_description
1 polymer ?
#
loop_
_entity_poly.entity_id
_entity_poly.type
_entity_poly.pdbx_seq_one_letter_code
_entity_poly.pdbx_strand_id
1 'polypeptide(L)'
;MTPARRGGRGAHYAGGVHERTVPSAAPSRITAPRPTGSGAVDQSVALWSALAALGLREAVLAPGSRSAPLVYGLAAEEVGARIRAHVRIDERAAAFTALGLSRHDPSRPAAVVTTSGTATAHLQAAVMEAHHSRIPLLVLTADRPAELREVGANQTTRQAGLFGSLVRFAVDLPAPTAAEATPVELRTAVSTAARALAAAIGEHPGPVHLNLSFRDPLVPHRAPESATDPAAAPREQIVVTRRARHAPPQPHPVPVDARTVVVAGDGAGPAAAELAAQHGLPLVAEPSSGARHGPTLVPGYPALLREVMADPEHPLRPRRAIVLGRPTLSRPVVTGLLGADDVEVIVVDPHLDWADVARRAQLVVPAATGAAQGSAAGGAPLEEWRAAAESATAALPSSWQQRAALAVWDASGAQDLLVLGSSSLIRDLEQHAGPTAARIIANRGLAGIDGTAAMAGGLALAHGAGTGAGGAEGGAGRVRVLLGDLTALHDLTGLLLGPDEPRPALDVIVVDDDGGRIFGGLEHAAAPPALLRRFFTTPHGADIAAAAAALGTEAHRLTPEELPAALAAPAHGLRVLVVQPTPSADSTNS
;
A
#
# COMPACT_ATOMS: atom_id res chain seq x y z
N MET A 1 46.75 71.07 -1.14
CA MET A 1 45.33 70.88 -1.46
C MET A 1 45.23 69.75 -2.47
N THR A 2 44.92 68.57 -2.06
CA THR A 2 44.89 67.37 -2.92
C THR A 2 43.57 66.62 -2.65
N PRO A 3 42.75 66.26 -3.64
CA PRO A 3 41.52 65.49 -3.38
C PRO A 3 41.80 63.99 -3.40
N ALA A 4 41.17 63.33 -2.46
CA ALA A 4 41.24 61.89 -2.20
C ALA A 4 40.53 61.08 -3.29
N ARG A 5 41.18 60.00 -3.73
CA ARG A 5 40.61 58.93 -4.58
C ARG A 5 39.87 57.92 -3.70
N ARG A 6 38.59 57.67 -3.96
CA ARG A 6 37.83 56.56 -3.41
C ARG A 6 38.13 55.29 -4.16
N GLY A 7 38.69 54.30 -3.47
CA GLY A 7 38.84 52.92 -3.99
C GLY A 7 37.58 52.14 -3.78
N GLY A 8 37.00 51.59 -4.87
CA GLY A 8 35.92 50.61 -4.83
C GLY A 8 36.47 49.26 -4.40
N ARG A 9 35.89 48.65 -3.35
CA ARG A 9 36.12 47.25 -2.96
C ARG A 9 35.15 46.37 -3.72
N GLY A 10 35.64 45.55 -4.63
CA GLY A 10 34.90 44.45 -5.21
C GLY A 10 34.70 43.36 -4.17
N ALA A 11 33.45 43.04 -3.90
CA ALA A 11 33.12 41.88 -3.06
C ALA A 11 33.22 40.59 -3.89
N HIS A 12 34.27 39.81 -3.65
CA HIS A 12 34.32 38.43 -4.09
C HIS A 12 33.35 37.60 -3.25
N TYR A 13 32.29 37.12 -3.87
CA TYR A 13 31.46 36.05 -3.31
C TYR A 13 32.25 34.73 -3.47
N ALA A 14 32.95 34.32 -2.41
CA ALA A 14 33.42 32.94 -2.25
C ALA A 14 32.23 32.10 -1.75
N GLY A 15 31.55 31.41 -2.68
CA GLY A 15 30.57 30.37 -2.35
C GLY A 15 31.28 29.18 -1.69
N GLY A 16 31.37 29.19 -0.36
CA GLY A 16 31.78 28.02 0.39
C GLY A 16 30.74 26.93 0.26
N VAL A 17 31.08 25.86 -0.44
CA VAL A 17 30.36 24.58 -0.36
C VAL A 17 30.55 24.08 1.07
N HIS A 18 29.54 24.30 1.92
CA HIS A 18 29.49 23.63 3.21
C HIS A 18 29.28 22.13 2.95
N GLU A 19 30.36 21.35 2.94
CA GLU A 19 30.30 19.92 3.15
C GLU A 19 29.52 19.68 4.45
N ARG A 20 28.28 19.28 4.33
CA ARG A 20 27.54 18.69 5.44
C ARG A 20 28.22 17.37 5.78
N THR A 21 29.15 17.38 6.71
CA THR A 21 29.66 16.17 7.35
C THR A 21 28.47 15.46 7.96
N VAL A 22 28.07 14.32 7.35
CA VAL A 22 27.11 13.39 7.95
C VAL A 22 27.69 12.98 9.29
N PRO A 23 26.99 13.19 10.42
CA PRO A 23 27.50 12.73 11.71
C PRO A 23 27.79 11.25 11.60
N SER A 24 29.00 10.82 11.88
CA SER A 24 29.37 9.41 11.99
C SER A 24 28.58 8.82 13.17
N ALA A 25 27.36 8.31 12.88
CA ALA A 25 26.66 7.54 13.86
C ALA A 25 27.50 6.31 14.18
N ALA A 26 27.75 6.04 15.46
CA ALA A 26 28.44 4.84 15.91
C ALA A 26 27.82 3.62 15.22
N PRO A 27 28.63 2.63 14.77
CA PRO A 27 28.10 1.48 14.05
C PRO A 27 27.03 0.77 14.89
N SER A 28 25.86 0.55 14.30
CA SER A 28 24.80 -0.20 14.97
C SER A 28 25.30 -1.63 15.18
N ARG A 29 25.16 -2.14 16.40
CA ARG A 29 25.61 -3.50 16.76
C ARG A 29 24.47 -4.23 17.45
N ILE A 30 24.43 -5.53 17.29
CA ILE A 30 23.63 -6.44 18.11
C ILE A 30 24.56 -7.37 18.86
N THR A 31 24.12 -7.84 20.00
CA THR A 31 24.81 -8.90 20.74
C THR A 31 24.41 -10.25 20.15
N ALA A 32 25.38 -11.12 19.87
CA ALA A 32 25.09 -12.47 19.39
C ALA A 32 24.13 -13.19 20.36
N PRO A 33 23.19 -14.00 19.87
CA PRO A 33 22.31 -14.79 20.75
C PRO A 33 23.11 -15.74 21.62
N ARG A 34 22.54 -16.12 22.75
CA ARG A 34 23.04 -17.27 23.51
C ARG A 34 22.66 -18.54 22.78
N PRO A 35 23.55 -19.57 22.79
CA PRO A 35 23.20 -20.87 22.23
C PRO A 35 21.96 -21.45 22.87
N THR A 36 20.94 -21.74 22.06
CA THR A 36 19.68 -22.32 22.52
C THR A 36 19.63 -23.85 22.46
N GLY A 37 20.69 -24.47 21.96
CA GLY A 37 20.69 -25.88 21.58
C GLY A 37 20.03 -26.14 20.20
N SER A 38 19.70 -25.07 19.48
CA SER A 38 19.16 -25.09 18.12
C SER A 38 19.82 -24.00 17.30
N GLY A 39 20.71 -24.33 16.39
CA GLY A 39 21.33 -23.37 15.50
C GLY A 39 20.30 -22.64 14.61
N ALA A 40 19.18 -23.29 14.31
CA ALA A 40 18.05 -22.68 13.58
C ALA A 40 17.41 -21.53 14.39
N VAL A 41 17.22 -21.73 15.70
CA VAL A 41 16.70 -20.67 16.60
C VAL A 41 17.73 -19.56 16.77
N ASP A 42 19.01 -19.90 17.00
CA ASP A 42 20.10 -18.92 17.15
C ASP A 42 20.20 -18.00 15.93
N GLN A 43 20.17 -18.58 14.71
CA GLN A 43 20.17 -17.83 13.46
C GLN A 43 18.94 -16.90 13.35
N SER A 44 17.76 -17.38 13.77
CA SER A 44 16.52 -16.62 13.76
C SER A 44 16.56 -15.44 14.74
N VAL A 45 17.10 -15.63 15.96
CA VAL A 45 17.32 -14.54 16.93
C VAL A 45 18.23 -13.45 16.34
N ALA A 46 19.33 -13.84 15.71
CA ALA A 46 20.26 -12.90 15.08
C ALA A 46 19.59 -12.12 13.94
N LEU A 47 18.80 -12.80 13.09
CA LEU A 47 18.03 -12.18 11.99
C LEU A 47 17.05 -11.13 12.52
N TRP A 48 16.21 -11.52 13.49
CA TRP A 48 15.21 -10.62 14.07
C TRP A 48 15.84 -9.45 14.83
N SER A 49 16.91 -9.70 15.59
CA SER A 49 17.64 -8.66 16.31
C SER A 49 18.21 -7.60 15.34
N ALA A 50 18.74 -8.05 14.19
CA ALA A 50 19.21 -7.15 13.13
C ALA A 50 18.08 -6.35 12.49
N LEU A 51 16.96 -7.00 12.13
CA LEU A 51 15.79 -6.33 11.57
C LEU A 51 15.21 -5.30 12.54
N ALA A 52 15.10 -5.65 13.83
CA ALA A 52 14.66 -4.73 14.88
C ALA A 52 15.59 -3.52 15.04
N ALA A 53 16.91 -3.74 15.00
CA ALA A 53 17.92 -2.68 15.05
C ALA A 53 17.86 -1.75 13.82
N LEU A 54 17.46 -2.28 12.67
CA LEU A 54 17.28 -1.54 11.42
C LEU A 54 15.93 -0.82 11.33
N GLY A 55 15.00 -1.07 12.26
CA GLY A 55 13.74 -0.34 12.36
C GLY A 55 12.48 -1.11 12.00
N LEU A 56 12.57 -2.42 11.69
CA LEU A 56 11.38 -3.25 11.55
C LEU A 56 10.61 -3.30 12.89
N ARG A 57 9.28 -3.21 12.83
CA ARG A 57 8.41 -3.14 14.02
C ARG A 57 7.25 -4.11 13.98
N GLU A 58 6.93 -4.67 12.83
CA GLU A 58 5.75 -5.48 12.61
C GLU A 58 6.11 -6.80 11.92
N ALA A 59 5.56 -7.90 12.39
CA ALA A 59 5.66 -9.20 11.76
C ALA A 59 4.29 -9.91 11.80
N VAL A 60 3.85 -10.44 10.66
CA VAL A 60 2.63 -11.23 10.55
C VAL A 60 3.04 -12.69 10.29
N LEU A 61 2.55 -13.62 11.12
CA LEU A 61 2.96 -15.01 11.08
C LEU A 61 1.75 -15.89 10.77
N ALA A 62 1.92 -16.82 9.82
CA ALA A 62 1.00 -17.93 9.66
C ALA A 62 1.56 -19.17 10.42
N PRO A 63 0.69 -19.95 11.12
CA PRO A 63 1.14 -21.09 11.91
C PRO A 63 1.79 -22.19 11.07
N GLY A 64 2.88 -22.80 11.58
CA GLY A 64 3.51 -23.92 10.92
C GLY A 64 4.76 -24.42 11.63
N SER A 65 5.02 -25.72 11.55
CA SER A 65 6.13 -26.35 12.28
C SER A 65 7.51 -25.91 11.78
N ARG A 66 7.73 -25.82 10.44
CA ARG A 66 9.06 -25.48 9.90
C ARG A 66 9.44 -24.02 10.19
N SER A 67 8.46 -23.14 10.41
CA SER A 67 8.69 -21.75 10.83
C SER A 67 8.89 -21.56 12.34
N ALA A 68 8.84 -22.63 13.15
CA ALA A 68 9.02 -22.54 14.60
C ALA A 68 10.30 -21.79 15.02
N PRO A 69 11.48 -21.97 14.38
CA PRO A 69 12.67 -21.19 14.72
C PRO A 69 12.46 -19.67 14.62
N LEU A 70 11.69 -19.21 13.64
CA LEU A 70 11.36 -17.79 13.49
C LEU A 70 10.43 -17.29 14.60
N VAL A 71 9.50 -18.13 15.07
CA VAL A 71 8.61 -17.80 16.21
C VAL A 71 9.41 -17.70 17.50
N TYR A 72 10.24 -18.71 17.82
CA TYR A 72 11.10 -18.68 18.99
C TYR A 72 12.13 -17.56 18.94
N GLY A 73 12.69 -17.29 17.76
CA GLY A 73 13.61 -16.18 17.56
C GLY A 73 12.95 -14.82 17.80
N LEU A 74 11.69 -14.65 17.38
CA LEU A 74 10.93 -13.42 17.61
C LEU A 74 10.57 -13.23 19.10
N ALA A 75 10.27 -14.33 19.80
CA ALA A 75 9.96 -14.34 21.22
C ALA A 75 11.21 -14.23 22.13
N ALA A 76 12.42 -14.28 21.58
CA ALA A 76 13.65 -14.19 22.35
C ALA A 76 13.82 -12.84 23.05
N GLU A 77 14.44 -12.84 24.23
CA GLU A 77 14.69 -11.63 25.05
C GLU A 77 15.51 -10.58 24.28
N GLU A 78 16.46 -11.00 23.46
CA GLU A 78 17.29 -10.13 22.62
C GLU A 78 16.49 -9.32 21.59
N VAL A 79 15.36 -9.85 21.11
CA VAL A 79 14.42 -9.17 20.23
C VAL A 79 13.45 -8.34 21.06
N GLY A 80 12.92 -8.93 22.12
CA GLY A 80 12.00 -8.28 23.07
C GLY A 80 10.75 -7.71 22.37
N ALA A 81 10.11 -6.76 23.01
CA ALA A 81 8.90 -6.10 22.50
C ALA A 81 9.16 -5.10 21.34
N ARG A 82 10.34 -5.12 20.71
CA ARG A 82 10.68 -4.20 19.62
C ARG A 82 9.94 -4.50 18.33
N ILE A 83 9.48 -5.74 18.14
CA ILE A 83 8.68 -6.18 16.98
C ILE A 83 7.36 -6.73 17.52
N ARG A 84 6.25 -6.18 17.07
CA ARG A 84 4.91 -6.71 17.35
C ARG A 84 4.61 -7.87 16.40
N ALA A 85 4.14 -8.96 16.98
CA ALA A 85 3.70 -10.13 16.24
C ALA A 85 2.18 -10.11 16.07
N HIS A 86 1.72 -10.49 14.88
CA HIS A 86 0.32 -10.69 14.55
C HIS A 86 0.19 -12.09 13.95
N VAL A 87 -0.85 -12.83 14.32
CA VAL A 87 -1.09 -14.16 13.79
C VAL A 87 -2.31 -14.14 12.86
N ARG A 88 -2.17 -14.80 11.71
CA ARG A 88 -3.27 -15.04 10.76
C ARG A 88 -3.22 -16.50 10.32
N ILE A 89 -4.37 -17.16 10.31
CA ILE A 89 -4.45 -18.59 9.95
C ILE A 89 -4.25 -18.79 8.44
N ASP A 90 -4.84 -17.92 7.63
CA ASP A 90 -4.72 -17.93 6.17
C ASP A 90 -3.48 -17.14 5.74
N GLU A 91 -2.55 -17.77 5.03
CA GLU A 91 -1.29 -17.17 4.60
C GLU A 91 -1.52 -16.01 3.61
N ARG A 92 -2.56 -16.05 2.80
CA ARG A 92 -2.94 -14.94 1.93
C ARG A 92 -3.38 -13.74 2.76
N ALA A 93 -4.25 -13.94 3.74
CA ALA A 93 -4.66 -12.91 4.67
C ALA A 93 -3.48 -12.37 5.49
N ALA A 94 -2.54 -13.23 5.91
CA ALA A 94 -1.30 -12.83 6.57
C ALA A 94 -0.47 -11.88 5.70
N ALA A 95 -0.28 -12.23 4.42
CA ALA A 95 0.51 -11.43 3.49
C ALA A 95 -0.13 -10.05 3.20
N PHE A 96 -1.45 -10.00 3.00
CA PHE A 96 -2.15 -8.73 2.80
C PHE A 96 -2.23 -7.90 4.09
N THR A 97 -2.33 -8.51 5.28
CA THR A 97 -2.18 -7.79 6.55
C THR A 97 -0.80 -7.14 6.66
N ALA A 98 0.28 -7.87 6.34
CA ALA A 98 1.64 -7.33 6.31
C ALA A 98 1.80 -6.22 5.25
N LEU A 99 1.16 -6.37 4.09
CA LEU A 99 1.12 -5.33 3.06
C LEU A 99 0.44 -4.05 3.59
N GLY A 100 -0.66 -4.17 4.32
CA GLY A 100 -1.37 -3.04 4.94
C GLY A 100 -0.51 -2.32 5.98
N LEU A 101 0.16 -3.06 6.86
CA LEU A 101 1.12 -2.52 7.82
C LEU A 101 2.24 -1.75 7.12
N SER A 102 2.82 -2.33 6.06
CA SER A 102 3.87 -1.70 5.25
C SER A 102 3.38 -0.45 4.51
N ARG A 103 2.15 -0.47 3.99
CA ARG A 103 1.56 0.64 3.23
C ARG A 103 1.23 1.84 4.10
N HIS A 104 0.99 1.63 5.39
CA HIS A 104 0.79 2.72 6.35
C HIS A 104 2.05 3.60 6.45
N ASP A 105 3.22 2.97 6.61
CA ASP A 105 4.53 3.62 6.63
C ASP A 105 5.55 2.81 5.80
N PRO A 106 5.72 3.10 4.49
CA PRO A 106 6.67 2.38 3.64
C PRO A 106 8.14 2.50 4.08
N SER A 107 8.46 3.44 4.97
CA SER A 107 9.82 3.55 5.54
C SER A 107 10.11 2.48 6.59
N ARG A 108 9.06 1.80 7.10
CA ARG A 108 9.09 0.77 8.15
C ARG A 108 8.26 -0.44 7.71
N PRO A 109 8.73 -1.21 6.73
CA PRO A 109 7.98 -2.35 6.22
C PRO A 109 7.74 -3.40 7.29
N ALA A 110 6.67 -4.19 7.09
CA ALA A 110 6.39 -5.37 7.88
C ALA A 110 7.01 -6.63 7.25
N ALA A 111 7.19 -7.65 8.08
CA ALA A 111 7.53 -8.99 7.61
C ALA A 111 6.29 -9.89 7.59
N VAL A 112 6.21 -10.81 6.62
CA VAL A 112 5.29 -11.95 6.64
C VAL A 112 6.09 -13.23 6.73
N VAL A 113 5.64 -14.15 7.60
CA VAL A 113 6.31 -15.44 7.87
C VAL A 113 5.37 -16.58 7.57
N THR A 114 5.83 -17.55 6.79
CA THR A 114 5.10 -18.81 6.55
C THR A 114 5.99 -20.02 6.76
N THR A 115 5.34 -21.15 6.96
CA THR A 115 5.98 -22.48 6.87
C THR A 115 6.30 -22.82 5.41
N SER A 116 6.77 -24.04 5.16
CA SER A 116 7.15 -24.52 3.83
C SER A 116 5.96 -25.09 3.05
N GLY A 117 6.20 -25.41 1.78
CA GLY A 117 5.23 -26.06 0.90
C GLY A 117 4.21 -25.08 0.30
N THR A 118 2.94 -25.47 0.25
CA THR A 118 1.87 -24.66 -0.39
C THR A 118 1.61 -23.33 0.32
N ALA A 119 1.93 -23.20 1.61
CA ALA A 119 1.85 -21.94 2.37
C ALA A 119 2.55 -20.79 1.64
N THR A 120 3.70 -21.05 1.02
CA THR A 120 4.47 -20.04 0.30
C THR A 120 3.79 -19.53 -0.96
N ALA A 121 2.99 -20.37 -1.64
CA ALA A 121 2.26 -20.01 -2.85
C ALA A 121 1.12 -19.01 -2.57
N HIS A 122 0.51 -19.06 -1.38
CA HIS A 122 -0.55 -18.14 -0.98
C HIS A 122 -0.09 -16.68 -0.82
N LEU A 123 1.22 -16.43 -0.74
CA LEU A 123 1.78 -15.08 -0.66
C LEU A 123 1.84 -14.36 -2.01
N GLN A 124 1.69 -15.11 -3.13
CA GLN A 124 1.95 -14.61 -4.48
C GLN A 124 1.14 -13.36 -4.82
N ALA A 125 -0.15 -13.34 -4.51
CA ALA A 125 -1.03 -12.20 -4.83
C ALA A 125 -0.57 -10.91 -4.12
N ALA A 126 -0.23 -10.99 -2.83
CA ALA A 126 0.25 -9.85 -2.07
C ALA A 126 1.64 -9.39 -2.54
N VAL A 127 2.53 -10.31 -2.92
CA VAL A 127 3.85 -9.99 -3.49
C VAL A 127 3.70 -9.27 -4.83
N MET A 128 2.78 -9.72 -5.69
CA MET A 128 2.48 -9.06 -6.96
C MET A 128 1.93 -7.64 -6.75
N GLU A 129 0.96 -7.47 -5.85
CA GLU A 129 0.44 -6.13 -5.52
C GLU A 129 1.53 -5.24 -4.92
N ALA A 130 2.34 -5.74 -3.99
CA ALA A 130 3.47 -5.02 -3.41
C ALA A 130 4.50 -4.58 -4.47
N HIS A 131 4.82 -5.46 -5.43
CA HIS A 131 5.74 -5.18 -6.53
C HIS A 131 5.24 -4.01 -7.38
N HIS A 132 3.99 -4.11 -7.87
CA HIS A 132 3.42 -3.13 -8.79
C HIS A 132 3.02 -1.82 -8.10
N SER A 133 2.73 -1.86 -6.79
CA SER A 133 2.50 -0.66 -5.97
C SER A 133 3.79 -0.10 -5.35
N ARG A 134 4.93 -0.75 -5.59
CA ARG A 134 6.24 -0.36 -5.02
C ARG A 134 6.21 -0.27 -3.48
N ILE A 135 5.48 -1.17 -2.83
CA ILE A 135 5.36 -1.22 -1.37
C ILE A 135 6.40 -2.19 -0.82
N PRO A 136 7.30 -1.75 0.08
CA PRO A 136 8.24 -2.64 0.75
C PRO A 136 7.54 -3.72 1.57
N LEU A 137 7.95 -4.97 1.39
CA LEU A 137 7.41 -6.12 2.13
C LEU A 137 8.51 -7.16 2.32
N LEU A 138 8.76 -7.63 3.54
CA LEU A 138 9.73 -8.68 3.81
C LEU A 138 9.01 -10.03 3.86
N VAL A 139 9.27 -10.89 2.89
CA VAL A 139 8.70 -12.24 2.79
C VAL A 139 9.70 -13.25 3.31
N LEU A 140 9.41 -13.89 4.43
CA LEU A 140 10.23 -14.88 5.09
C LEU A 140 9.55 -16.25 4.99
N THR A 141 10.06 -17.14 4.14
CA THR A 141 9.54 -18.50 3.98
C THR A 141 10.47 -19.50 4.62
N ALA A 142 9.96 -20.26 5.59
CA ALA A 142 10.73 -21.35 6.16
C ALA A 142 10.80 -22.53 5.20
N ASP A 143 11.95 -23.19 5.08
CA ASP A 143 12.17 -24.29 4.15
C ASP A 143 12.93 -25.45 4.81
N ARG A 144 12.89 -26.61 4.16
CA ARG A 144 13.72 -27.76 4.50
C ARG A 144 15.16 -27.50 4.10
N PRO A 145 16.12 -28.10 4.85
CA PRO A 145 17.53 -28.04 4.47
C PRO A 145 17.76 -28.80 3.14
N ALA A 146 18.88 -28.51 2.51
CA ALA A 146 19.19 -28.98 1.14
C ALA A 146 19.07 -30.51 0.97
N GLU A 147 19.46 -31.28 1.99
CA GLU A 147 19.40 -32.75 1.98
C GLU A 147 17.98 -33.34 1.93
N LEU A 148 16.96 -32.54 2.24
CA LEU A 148 15.55 -32.95 2.17
C LEU A 148 14.82 -32.40 0.95
N ARG A 149 15.51 -31.67 0.07
CA ARG A 149 14.91 -31.12 -1.16
C ARG A 149 15.04 -32.09 -2.32
N GLU A 150 14.06 -32.11 -3.22
CA GLU A 150 14.02 -32.94 -4.44
C GLU A 150 14.05 -34.47 -4.20
N VAL A 151 13.79 -34.91 -2.96
CA VAL A 151 13.80 -36.33 -2.56
C VAL A 151 12.42 -36.84 -2.14
N GLY A 152 11.34 -36.08 -2.41
CA GLY A 152 9.99 -36.45 -2.03
C GLY A 152 9.69 -36.29 -0.53
N ALA A 153 10.49 -35.51 0.21
CA ALA A 153 10.23 -35.24 1.61
C ALA A 153 8.90 -34.50 1.81
N ASN A 154 8.20 -34.81 2.91
CA ASN A 154 6.88 -34.22 3.21
C ASN A 154 6.90 -32.70 3.21
N GLN A 155 5.91 -32.06 2.58
CA GLN A 155 5.68 -30.62 2.56
C GLN A 155 6.91 -29.82 2.06
N THR A 156 7.56 -30.32 1.01
CA THR A 156 8.75 -29.73 0.40
C THR A 156 8.46 -29.38 -1.05
N THR A 157 8.87 -28.19 -1.47
CA THR A 157 8.75 -27.72 -2.85
C THR A 157 9.92 -26.81 -3.21
N ARG A 158 9.99 -26.34 -4.47
CA ARG A 158 10.99 -25.37 -4.92
C ARG A 158 10.60 -23.97 -4.49
N GLN A 159 11.06 -23.54 -3.31
CA GLN A 159 10.74 -22.24 -2.73
C GLN A 159 11.76 -21.16 -3.12
N ALA A 160 13.04 -21.54 -3.25
CA ALA A 160 14.07 -20.62 -3.70
C ALA A 160 13.72 -20.07 -5.08
N GLY A 161 13.64 -18.74 -5.20
CA GLY A 161 13.28 -18.06 -6.43
C GLY A 161 11.80 -18.11 -6.81
N LEU A 162 10.90 -18.56 -5.92
CA LEU A 162 9.46 -18.71 -6.17
C LEU A 162 8.80 -17.45 -6.75
N PHE A 163 9.20 -16.27 -6.30
CA PHE A 163 8.62 -15.00 -6.74
C PHE A 163 9.34 -14.38 -7.95
N GLY A 164 10.40 -15.00 -8.46
CA GLY A 164 11.11 -14.57 -9.68
C GLY A 164 11.49 -13.10 -9.67
N SER A 165 11.16 -12.39 -10.75
CA SER A 165 11.44 -10.96 -10.92
C SER A 165 10.54 -10.03 -10.11
N LEU A 166 9.55 -10.54 -9.38
CA LEU A 166 8.63 -9.74 -8.59
C LEU A 166 9.26 -9.18 -7.30
N VAL A 167 10.43 -9.69 -6.89
CA VAL A 167 11.11 -9.23 -5.68
C VAL A 167 12.37 -8.45 -6.00
N ARG A 168 12.68 -7.45 -5.18
CA ARG A 168 13.87 -6.58 -5.32
C ARG A 168 15.15 -7.28 -4.85
N PHE A 169 15.02 -8.28 -4.00
CA PHE A 169 16.12 -9.09 -3.49
C PHE A 169 15.56 -10.47 -3.11
N ALA A 170 16.28 -11.51 -3.47
CA ALA A 170 15.97 -12.88 -3.09
C ALA A 170 17.23 -13.57 -2.58
N VAL A 171 17.10 -14.38 -1.54
CA VAL A 171 18.18 -15.20 -1.01
C VAL A 171 17.63 -16.54 -0.51
N ASP A 172 18.38 -17.60 -0.76
CA ASP A 172 18.20 -18.92 -0.14
C ASP A 172 19.25 -19.07 0.95
N LEU A 173 18.86 -18.83 2.21
CA LEU A 173 19.77 -18.89 3.35
C LEU A 173 19.91 -20.33 3.83
N PRO A 174 21.13 -20.88 3.84
CA PRO A 174 21.34 -22.27 4.24
C PRO A 174 21.01 -22.51 5.72
N ALA A 175 20.60 -23.73 6.02
CA ALA A 175 20.37 -24.15 7.39
C ALA A 175 21.67 -24.21 8.18
N PRO A 176 21.68 -23.76 9.44
CA PRO A 176 22.82 -23.95 10.33
C PRO A 176 23.21 -25.42 10.46
N THR A 177 24.51 -25.68 10.60
CA THR A 177 25.10 -27.01 10.48
C THR A 177 25.06 -27.82 11.76
N ALA A 178 24.88 -27.17 12.91
CA ALA A 178 24.95 -27.79 14.22
C ALA A 178 23.83 -27.34 15.17
N ALA A 179 23.80 -27.93 16.39
CA ALA A 179 22.92 -27.50 17.46
C ALA A 179 23.18 -26.05 17.94
N GLU A 180 24.32 -25.47 17.58
CA GLU A 180 24.64 -24.08 17.83
C GLU A 180 25.04 -23.43 16.50
N ALA A 181 24.50 -22.23 16.23
CA ALA A 181 24.91 -21.49 15.04
C ALA A 181 26.35 -20.94 15.22
N THR A 182 27.18 -21.16 14.21
CA THR A 182 28.54 -20.63 14.19
C THR A 182 28.54 -19.09 14.07
N PRO A 183 29.60 -18.41 14.52
CA PRO A 183 29.74 -16.96 14.33
C PRO A 183 29.59 -16.49 12.87
N VAL A 184 29.98 -17.33 11.89
CA VAL A 184 29.82 -17.02 10.46
C VAL A 184 28.34 -17.08 10.07
N GLU A 185 27.59 -18.08 10.50
CA GLU A 185 26.16 -18.23 10.22
C GLU A 185 25.35 -17.07 10.83
N LEU A 186 25.68 -16.66 12.07
CA LEU A 186 25.05 -15.50 12.72
C LEU A 186 25.34 -14.19 11.95
N ARG A 187 26.60 -13.93 11.58
CA ARG A 187 26.96 -12.74 10.78
C ARG A 187 26.30 -12.78 9.41
N THR A 188 26.15 -13.96 8.81
CA THR A 188 25.45 -14.13 7.52
C THR A 188 23.99 -13.74 7.64
N ALA A 189 23.28 -14.18 8.68
CA ALA A 189 21.90 -13.81 8.94
C ALA A 189 21.73 -12.28 9.13
N VAL A 190 22.63 -11.66 9.92
CA VAL A 190 22.63 -10.20 10.15
C VAL A 190 22.88 -9.42 8.86
N SER A 191 23.87 -9.82 8.07
CA SER A 191 24.18 -9.18 6.79
C SER A 191 23.05 -9.33 5.77
N THR A 192 22.42 -10.50 5.75
CA THR A 192 21.24 -10.78 4.89
C THR A 192 20.05 -9.90 5.27
N ALA A 193 19.74 -9.78 6.58
CA ALA A 193 18.71 -8.87 7.07
C ALA A 193 18.95 -7.41 6.61
N ALA A 194 20.18 -6.94 6.73
CA ALA A 194 20.54 -5.58 6.34
C ALA A 194 20.39 -5.35 4.83
N ARG A 195 20.82 -6.30 3.99
CA ARG A 195 20.67 -6.23 2.53
C ARG A 195 19.21 -6.29 2.11
N ALA A 196 18.43 -7.20 2.69
CA ALA A 196 17.02 -7.35 2.37
C ALA A 196 16.23 -6.08 2.70
N LEU A 197 16.40 -5.51 3.89
CA LEU A 197 15.72 -4.28 4.24
C LEU A 197 16.17 -3.10 3.38
N ALA A 198 17.48 -2.98 3.10
CA ALA A 198 18.00 -1.93 2.22
C ALA A 198 17.47 -2.05 0.79
N ALA A 199 17.26 -3.25 0.28
CA ALA A 199 16.64 -3.48 -1.02
C ALA A 199 15.14 -3.17 -1.01
N ALA A 200 14.43 -3.56 0.06
CA ALA A 200 12.99 -3.32 0.17
C ALA A 200 12.63 -1.82 0.16
N ILE A 201 13.41 -0.98 0.87
CA ILE A 201 13.17 0.46 1.00
C ILE A 201 14.11 1.32 0.13
N GLY A 202 14.82 0.71 -0.82
CA GLY A 202 15.79 1.37 -1.68
C GLY A 202 15.18 2.30 -2.73
N GLU A 203 15.96 2.64 -3.77
CA GLU A 203 15.55 3.52 -4.88
C GLU A 203 14.34 2.97 -5.64
N HIS A 204 14.26 1.64 -5.77
CA HIS A 204 13.12 0.94 -6.34
C HIS A 204 12.47 0.10 -5.24
N PRO A 205 11.63 0.69 -4.38
CA PRO A 205 11.07 -0.04 -3.27
C PRO A 205 10.15 -1.17 -3.73
N GLY A 206 9.97 -2.17 -2.87
CA GLY A 206 9.13 -3.31 -3.19
C GLY A 206 9.41 -4.52 -2.31
N PRO A 207 8.79 -5.66 -2.60
CA PRO A 207 8.95 -6.86 -1.80
C PRO A 207 10.34 -7.48 -1.96
N VAL A 208 10.78 -8.19 -0.92
CA VAL A 208 12.01 -9.01 -0.89
C VAL A 208 11.69 -10.39 -0.34
N HIS A 209 12.43 -11.40 -0.75
CA HIS A 209 12.21 -12.79 -0.35
C HIS A 209 13.44 -13.40 0.32
N LEU A 210 13.29 -13.86 1.54
CA LEU A 210 14.26 -14.66 2.28
C LEU A 210 13.69 -16.08 2.45
N ASN A 211 14.21 -17.02 1.68
CA ASN A 211 13.94 -18.44 1.88
C ASN A 211 14.92 -18.96 2.93
N LEU A 212 14.40 -19.37 4.10
CA LEU A 212 15.18 -19.68 5.29
C LEU A 212 15.12 -21.17 5.56
N SER A 213 16.21 -21.86 5.30
CA SER A 213 16.30 -23.30 5.54
C SER A 213 16.59 -23.57 7.01
N PHE A 214 15.84 -24.51 7.58
CA PHE A 214 16.00 -24.92 8.96
C PHE A 214 16.16 -26.43 9.08
N ARG A 215 17.20 -26.86 9.83
CA ARG A 215 17.45 -28.24 10.21
C ARG A 215 17.03 -28.45 11.66
N ASP A 216 16.60 -29.66 12.01
CA ASP A 216 16.29 -30.00 13.37
C ASP A 216 17.56 -29.89 14.28
N PRO A 217 17.37 -29.47 15.54
CA PRO A 217 16.13 -29.20 16.25
C PRO A 217 15.53 -27.83 15.89
N LEU A 218 14.19 -27.76 15.71
CA LEU A 218 13.46 -26.54 15.39
C LEU A 218 13.04 -25.73 16.60
N VAL A 219 13.28 -26.26 17.78
CA VAL A 219 12.89 -25.67 19.07
C VAL A 219 14.11 -25.56 19.97
N PRO A 220 14.13 -24.63 20.95
CA PRO A 220 15.20 -24.57 21.93
C PRO A 220 15.26 -25.87 22.76
N HIS A 221 16.45 -26.42 22.91
CA HIS A 221 16.69 -27.56 23.76
C HIS A 221 17.39 -27.19 25.08
N ARG A 222 17.94 -25.99 25.14
CA ARG A 222 18.62 -25.45 26.32
C ARG A 222 17.89 -24.20 26.77
N ALA A 223 17.55 -24.10 28.05
CA ALA A 223 17.04 -22.86 28.60
C ALA A 223 18.10 -21.75 28.43
N PRO A 224 17.72 -20.53 28.04
CA PRO A 224 18.65 -19.42 28.04
C PRO A 224 19.27 -19.28 29.43
N GLU A 225 20.60 -19.26 29.51
CA GLU A 225 21.26 -18.94 30.76
C GLU A 225 20.83 -17.56 31.23
N SER A 226 20.49 -17.42 32.50
CA SER A 226 20.02 -16.14 33.05
C SER A 226 21.03 -15.01 32.75
N ALA A 227 20.55 -13.87 32.35
CA ALA A 227 21.37 -12.68 32.11
C ALA A 227 22.18 -12.25 33.33
N THR A 228 21.83 -12.79 34.51
CA THR A 228 22.45 -12.49 35.80
C THR A 228 23.54 -13.46 36.20
N ASP A 229 23.88 -14.45 35.36
CA ASP A 229 25.01 -15.36 35.64
C ASP A 229 26.35 -14.60 35.47
N PRO A 230 27.09 -14.33 36.57
CA PRO A 230 28.36 -13.63 36.49
C PRO A 230 29.47 -14.40 35.76
N ALA A 231 29.27 -15.69 35.47
CA ALA A 231 30.20 -16.54 34.72
C ALA A 231 29.94 -16.54 33.18
N ALA A 232 28.95 -15.80 32.68
CA ALA A 232 28.67 -15.76 31.24
C ALA A 232 29.81 -15.08 30.49
N ALA A 233 30.45 -15.79 29.57
CA ALA A 233 31.50 -15.24 28.70
C ALA A 233 30.99 -14.04 27.87
N PRO A 234 31.83 -13.04 27.59
CA PRO A 234 31.45 -11.91 26.72
C PRO A 234 30.95 -12.42 25.35
N ARG A 235 29.74 -12.01 24.96
CA ARG A 235 29.17 -12.37 23.66
C ARG A 235 29.68 -11.47 22.56
N GLU A 236 29.88 -12.02 21.38
CA GLU A 236 30.30 -11.28 20.18
C GLU A 236 29.34 -10.13 19.89
N GLN A 237 29.89 -8.99 19.52
CA GLN A 237 29.16 -7.83 19.02
C GLN A 237 29.17 -7.83 17.49
N ILE A 238 28.02 -8.17 16.89
CA ILE A 238 27.87 -8.27 15.44
C ILE A 238 27.47 -6.90 14.88
N VAL A 239 28.21 -6.42 13.88
CA VAL A 239 27.92 -5.15 13.21
C VAL A 239 26.69 -5.29 12.32
N VAL A 240 25.75 -4.35 12.45
CA VAL A 240 24.58 -4.22 11.58
C VAL A 240 24.85 -3.10 10.57
N THR A 241 24.96 -3.46 9.30
CA THR A 241 25.22 -2.51 8.22
C THR A 241 23.96 -1.67 7.95
N ARG A 242 24.12 -0.36 7.90
CA ARG A 242 23.09 0.59 7.44
C ARG A 242 23.50 1.18 6.09
N ARG A 243 22.61 1.14 5.11
CA ARG A 243 22.81 1.86 3.85
C ARG A 243 22.28 3.28 3.99
N ALA A 244 23.09 4.27 3.61
CA ALA A 244 22.62 5.65 3.52
C ALA A 244 21.55 5.77 2.43
N ARG A 245 20.53 6.58 2.68
CA ARG A 245 19.51 6.89 1.68
C ARG A 245 20.06 7.90 0.68
N HIS A 246 19.63 7.77 -0.58
CA HIS A 246 19.93 8.77 -1.59
C HIS A 246 19.20 10.08 -1.29
N ALA A 247 19.78 11.20 -1.71
CA ALA A 247 19.10 12.48 -1.63
C ALA A 247 17.86 12.48 -2.57
N PRO A 248 16.79 13.20 -2.22
CA PRO A 248 15.68 13.39 -3.13
C PRO A 248 16.16 13.98 -4.47
N PRO A 249 15.56 13.59 -5.60
CA PRO A 249 15.91 14.15 -6.89
C PRO A 249 15.64 15.66 -6.93
N GLN A 250 16.49 16.39 -7.66
CA GLN A 250 16.26 17.81 -7.92
C GLN A 250 15.07 17.96 -8.88
N PRO A 251 14.13 18.87 -8.60
CA PRO A 251 13.02 19.13 -9.50
C PRO A 251 13.51 19.65 -10.87
N HIS A 252 12.98 19.05 -11.94
CA HIS A 252 13.22 19.48 -13.31
C HIS A 252 12.19 20.52 -13.73
N PRO A 253 12.58 21.64 -14.36
CA PRO A 253 11.61 22.61 -14.87
C PRO A 253 10.85 22.01 -16.06
N VAL A 254 9.53 21.91 -15.94
CA VAL A 254 8.63 21.46 -17.00
C VAL A 254 7.77 22.62 -17.51
N PRO A 255 7.52 22.74 -18.82
CA PRO A 255 6.75 23.84 -19.36
C PRO A 255 5.30 23.78 -18.86
N VAL A 256 4.75 24.93 -18.48
CA VAL A 256 3.34 25.10 -18.11
C VAL A 256 2.75 26.32 -18.81
N ASP A 257 1.53 26.17 -19.31
CA ASP A 257 0.76 27.21 -19.95
C ASP A 257 -0.74 27.04 -19.64
N ALA A 258 -1.55 27.90 -20.24
CA ALA A 258 -2.99 27.92 -20.01
C ALA A 258 -3.76 26.69 -20.56
N ARG A 259 -3.14 25.84 -21.37
CA ARG A 259 -3.70 24.56 -21.88
C ARG A 259 -3.05 23.34 -21.23
N THR A 260 -2.41 23.52 -20.07
CA THR A 260 -1.80 22.44 -19.29
C THR A 260 -2.77 21.94 -18.22
N VAL A 261 -2.90 20.62 -18.09
CA VAL A 261 -3.65 19.96 -17.01
C VAL A 261 -2.72 19.09 -16.19
N VAL A 262 -2.92 19.04 -14.88
CA VAL A 262 -2.20 18.09 -13.99
C VAL A 262 -3.07 16.87 -13.77
N VAL A 263 -2.51 15.69 -14.04
CA VAL A 263 -3.16 14.38 -13.86
C VAL A 263 -2.52 13.68 -12.68
N ALA A 264 -3.30 13.43 -11.66
CA ALA A 264 -2.87 12.71 -10.46
C ALA A 264 -3.50 11.31 -10.42
N GLY A 265 -2.73 10.28 -10.76
CA GLY A 265 -3.10 8.88 -10.63
C GLY A 265 -2.79 8.33 -9.23
N ASP A 266 -3.03 7.02 -9.01
CA ASP A 266 -2.75 6.37 -7.74
C ASP A 266 -1.32 6.65 -7.26
N GLY A 267 -1.19 7.06 -6.01
CA GLY A 267 0.12 7.31 -5.38
C GLY A 267 0.84 8.60 -5.81
N ALA A 268 0.19 9.51 -6.54
CA ALA A 268 0.77 10.80 -6.94
C ALA A 268 1.25 11.65 -5.75
N GLY A 269 0.55 11.54 -4.62
CA GLY A 269 0.82 12.33 -3.42
C GLY A 269 0.44 13.81 -3.56
N PRO A 270 0.72 14.64 -2.53
CA PRO A 270 0.33 16.04 -2.50
C PRO A 270 1.05 16.90 -3.56
N ALA A 271 2.20 16.46 -4.06
CA ALA A 271 2.99 17.22 -5.04
C ALA A 271 2.20 17.57 -6.32
N ALA A 272 1.24 16.74 -6.72
CA ALA A 272 0.38 17.01 -7.86
C ALA A 272 -0.56 18.20 -7.59
N ALA A 273 -1.18 18.26 -6.41
CA ALA A 273 -2.05 19.37 -6.02
C ALA A 273 -1.24 20.67 -5.80
N GLU A 274 -0.03 20.56 -5.24
CA GLU A 274 0.88 21.68 -5.05
C GLU A 274 1.32 22.28 -6.39
N LEU A 275 1.74 21.44 -7.35
CA LEU A 275 2.11 21.89 -8.70
C LEU A 275 0.94 22.57 -9.41
N ALA A 276 -0.25 21.98 -9.35
CA ALA A 276 -1.45 22.55 -9.95
C ALA A 276 -1.82 23.89 -9.32
N ALA A 277 -1.81 24.00 -7.99
CA ALA A 277 -2.15 25.22 -7.26
C ALA A 277 -1.13 26.35 -7.51
N GLN A 278 0.16 26.03 -7.57
CA GLN A 278 1.23 27.00 -7.81
C GLN A 278 1.05 27.75 -9.16
N HIS A 279 0.49 27.09 -10.15
CA HIS A 279 0.35 27.63 -11.50
C HIS A 279 -1.12 27.85 -11.93
N GLY A 280 -2.09 27.63 -11.04
CA GLY A 280 -3.52 27.78 -11.34
C GLY A 280 -4.04 26.80 -12.39
N LEU A 281 -3.42 25.60 -12.50
CA LEU A 281 -3.75 24.60 -13.51
C LEU A 281 -4.92 23.70 -13.04
N PRO A 282 -5.82 23.28 -13.95
CA PRO A 282 -6.82 22.26 -13.62
C PRO A 282 -6.16 20.98 -13.12
N LEU A 283 -6.64 20.45 -11.99
CA LEU A 283 -6.21 19.20 -11.42
C LEU A 283 -7.29 18.13 -11.60
N VAL A 284 -6.98 17.07 -12.33
CA VAL A 284 -7.79 15.86 -12.42
C VAL A 284 -7.12 14.77 -11.57
N ALA A 285 -7.81 14.32 -10.51
CA ALA A 285 -7.22 13.49 -9.48
C ALA A 285 -8.07 12.24 -9.20
N GLU A 286 -7.49 11.04 -9.40
CA GLU A 286 -8.12 9.78 -9.01
C GLU A 286 -8.39 9.75 -7.49
N PRO A 287 -9.39 9.00 -7.00
CA PRO A 287 -9.69 8.92 -5.58
C PRO A 287 -8.49 8.56 -4.71
N SER A 288 -7.66 7.60 -5.12
CA SER A 288 -6.49 7.14 -4.37
C SER A 288 -5.19 7.86 -4.70
N SER A 289 -5.27 8.98 -5.43
CA SER A 289 -4.09 9.77 -5.84
C SER A 289 -3.32 10.40 -4.67
N GLY A 290 -3.98 10.68 -3.54
CA GLY A 290 -3.43 11.51 -2.48
C GLY A 290 -3.40 13.02 -2.82
N ALA A 291 -4.00 13.42 -3.93
CA ALA A 291 -4.04 14.81 -4.42
C ALA A 291 -5.47 15.36 -4.59
N ARG A 292 -6.51 14.62 -4.14
CA ARG A 292 -7.91 15.04 -4.34
C ARG A 292 -8.34 16.13 -3.36
N HIS A 293 -7.58 17.23 -3.38
CA HIS A 293 -7.80 18.40 -2.53
C HIS A 293 -7.25 19.67 -3.20
N GLY A 294 -7.46 20.80 -2.56
CA GLY A 294 -6.91 22.09 -3.00
C GLY A 294 -7.79 22.87 -3.97
N PRO A 295 -7.39 24.14 -4.26
CA PRO A 295 -8.24 25.09 -4.98
C PRO A 295 -8.34 24.83 -6.50
N THR A 296 -7.53 23.94 -7.07
CA THR A 296 -7.50 23.66 -8.51
C THR A 296 -8.15 22.33 -8.89
N LEU A 297 -8.64 21.56 -7.91
CA LEU A 297 -9.34 20.30 -8.17
C LEU A 297 -10.59 20.54 -9.02
N VAL A 298 -10.78 19.67 -10.01
CA VAL A 298 -11.96 19.60 -10.89
C VAL A 298 -12.70 18.29 -10.61
N PRO A 299 -13.69 18.26 -9.68
CA PRO A 299 -14.56 17.10 -9.50
C PRO A 299 -15.37 16.83 -10.77
N GLY A 300 -15.77 15.56 -11.00
CA GLY A 300 -16.57 15.22 -12.18
C GLY A 300 -15.81 15.20 -13.51
N TYR A 301 -14.49 15.37 -13.49
CA TYR A 301 -13.64 15.41 -14.66
C TYR A 301 -13.80 14.22 -15.65
N PRO A 302 -14.17 12.98 -15.26
CA PRO A 302 -14.30 11.91 -16.24
C PRO A 302 -15.43 12.13 -17.24
N ALA A 303 -16.56 12.73 -16.80
CA ALA A 303 -17.64 13.11 -17.73
C ALA A 303 -17.20 14.26 -18.65
N LEU A 304 -16.63 15.30 -18.07
CA LEU A 304 -16.09 16.43 -18.82
C LEU A 304 -15.07 15.99 -19.88
N LEU A 305 -14.07 15.19 -19.50
CA LEU A 305 -13.04 14.76 -20.45
C LEU A 305 -13.59 13.89 -21.58
N ARG A 306 -14.69 13.16 -21.35
CA ARG A 306 -15.36 12.42 -22.43
C ARG A 306 -15.88 13.35 -23.52
N GLU A 307 -16.43 14.48 -23.14
CA GLU A 307 -16.94 15.50 -24.06
C GLU A 307 -15.79 16.29 -24.70
N VAL A 308 -14.90 16.84 -23.88
CA VAL A 308 -13.76 17.67 -24.31
C VAL A 308 -12.84 16.94 -25.28
N MET A 309 -12.55 15.65 -25.00
CA MET A 309 -11.63 14.89 -25.85
C MET A 309 -12.28 14.30 -27.10
N ALA A 310 -13.61 14.35 -27.21
CA ALA A 310 -14.32 13.98 -28.44
C ALA A 310 -14.28 15.08 -29.51
N ASP A 311 -14.10 16.35 -29.10
CA ASP A 311 -14.04 17.52 -30.01
C ASP A 311 -12.62 18.11 -30.04
N PRO A 312 -11.89 18.02 -31.17
CA PRO A 312 -10.54 18.59 -31.31
C PRO A 312 -10.47 20.13 -31.13
N GLU A 313 -11.57 20.82 -31.39
CA GLU A 313 -11.65 22.30 -31.31
C GLU A 313 -12.26 22.77 -29.99
N HIS A 314 -12.54 21.87 -29.05
CA HIS A 314 -13.17 22.25 -27.79
C HIS A 314 -12.31 23.27 -27.01
N PRO A 315 -12.88 24.37 -26.50
CA PRO A 315 -12.12 25.45 -25.84
C PRO A 315 -11.35 24.97 -24.59
N LEU A 316 -11.88 23.97 -23.87
CA LEU A 316 -11.23 23.36 -22.69
C LEU A 316 -10.25 22.23 -23.05
N ARG A 317 -10.00 21.94 -24.34
CA ARG A 317 -9.13 20.84 -24.74
C ARG A 317 -7.68 21.10 -24.33
N PRO A 318 -7.08 20.26 -23.46
CA PRO A 318 -5.67 20.38 -23.08
C PRO A 318 -4.74 20.14 -24.26
N ARG A 319 -3.57 20.78 -24.22
CA ARG A 319 -2.45 20.50 -25.13
C ARG A 319 -1.26 19.88 -24.41
N ARG A 320 -1.28 19.89 -23.09
CA ARG A 320 -0.26 19.26 -22.26
C ARG A 320 -0.88 18.63 -21.03
N ALA A 321 -0.40 17.43 -20.69
CA ALA A 321 -0.72 16.72 -19.46
C ALA A 321 0.56 16.44 -18.67
N ILE A 322 0.64 16.90 -17.42
CA ILE A 322 1.70 16.55 -16.48
C ILE A 322 1.15 15.48 -15.55
N VAL A 323 1.72 14.28 -15.64
CA VAL A 323 1.20 13.07 -14.97
C VAL A 323 2.05 12.72 -13.78
N LEU A 324 1.45 12.64 -12.60
CA LEU A 324 2.07 12.14 -11.38
C LEU A 324 1.34 10.89 -10.90
N GLY A 325 2.06 9.91 -10.37
CA GLY A 325 1.47 8.62 -9.98
C GLY A 325 1.04 7.77 -11.16
N ARG A 326 0.10 6.85 -10.93
CA ARG A 326 -0.36 5.87 -11.94
C ARG A 326 -1.84 6.04 -12.25
N PRO A 327 -2.23 6.80 -13.29
CA PRO A 327 -3.62 6.88 -13.73
C PRO A 327 -4.03 5.56 -14.39
N THR A 328 -4.97 4.84 -13.78
CA THR A 328 -5.40 3.52 -14.24
C THR A 328 -6.91 3.32 -14.17
N LEU A 329 -7.66 4.33 -13.73
CA LEU A 329 -9.04 4.12 -13.32
C LEU A 329 -10.04 4.34 -14.45
N SER A 330 -9.93 5.43 -15.20
CA SER A 330 -10.93 5.75 -16.22
C SER A 330 -10.38 5.91 -17.64
N ARG A 331 -11.17 5.45 -18.62
CA ARG A 331 -10.85 5.55 -20.06
C ARG A 331 -10.74 7.00 -20.55
N PRO A 332 -11.59 7.95 -20.13
CA PRO A 332 -11.45 9.35 -20.53
C PRO A 332 -10.08 9.95 -20.22
N VAL A 333 -9.44 9.54 -19.13
CA VAL A 333 -8.06 9.92 -18.81
C VAL A 333 -7.08 9.12 -19.64
N VAL A 334 -7.10 7.78 -19.50
CA VAL A 334 -6.04 6.90 -20.01
C VAL A 334 -5.99 6.88 -21.54
N THR A 335 -7.13 6.68 -22.19
CA THR A 335 -7.19 6.58 -23.66
C THR A 335 -7.65 7.89 -24.31
N GLY A 336 -8.49 8.67 -23.63
CA GLY A 336 -8.97 9.95 -24.14
C GLY A 336 -7.89 11.03 -24.07
N LEU A 337 -7.50 11.44 -22.87
CA LEU A 337 -6.55 12.54 -22.67
C LEU A 337 -5.10 12.10 -22.98
N LEU A 338 -4.62 11.06 -22.30
CA LEU A 338 -3.21 10.64 -22.43
C LEU A 338 -2.92 9.88 -23.74
N GLY A 339 -3.95 9.39 -24.43
CA GLY A 339 -3.84 8.74 -25.73
C GLY A 339 -3.99 9.66 -26.92
N ALA A 340 -4.35 10.94 -26.74
CA ALA A 340 -4.57 11.88 -27.84
C ALA A 340 -3.26 12.31 -28.52
N ASP A 341 -3.27 12.38 -29.85
CA ASP A 341 -2.09 12.72 -30.67
C ASP A 341 -1.63 14.17 -30.50
N ASP A 342 -2.53 15.06 -30.12
CA ASP A 342 -2.33 16.49 -29.98
C ASP A 342 -2.05 16.94 -28.53
N VAL A 343 -1.87 15.99 -27.61
CA VAL A 343 -1.55 16.26 -26.21
C VAL A 343 -0.11 15.84 -25.91
N GLU A 344 0.72 16.77 -25.47
CA GLU A 344 2.05 16.50 -24.95
C GLU A 344 1.93 15.87 -23.55
N VAL A 345 2.54 14.70 -23.33
CA VAL A 345 2.51 13.98 -22.04
C VAL A 345 3.89 14.03 -21.39
N ILE A 346 3.94 14.61 -20.19
CA ILE A 346 5.13 14.64 -19.32
C ILE A 346 4.84 13.81 -18.08
N VAL A 347 5.65 12.79 -17.83
CA VAL A 347 5.51 11.91 -16.65
C VAL A 347 6.50 12.32 -15.57
N VAL A 348 6.03 12.44 -14.34
CA VAL A 348 6.86 12.70 -13.16
C VAL A 348 6.93 11.42 -12.34
N ASP A 349 8.03 10.69 -12.48
CA ASP A 349 8.28 9.42 -11.77
C ASP A 349 9.78 9.27 -11.53
N PRO A 350 10.24 9.10 -10.28
CA PRO A 350 11.67 8.91 -9.97
C PRO A 350 12.18 7.51 -10.31
N HIS A 351 11.33 6.60 -10.78
CA HIS A 351 11.67 5.20 -11.03
C HIS A 351 11.81 4.90 -12.52
N LEU A 352 12.62 3.89 -12.85
CA LEU A 352 12.85 3.48 -14.24
C LEU A 352 11.66 2.74 -14.87
N ASP A 353 10.76 2.20 -14.06
CA ASP A 353 9.54 1.50 -14.45
C ASP A 353 8.31 2.44 -14.40
N TRP A 354 8.46 3.66 -14.94
CA TRP A 354 7.40 4.65 -14.97
C TRP A 354 6.13 4.17 -15.68
N ALA A 355 4.98 4.68 -15.26
CA ALA A 355 3.71 4.35 -15.87
C ALA A 355 3.47 5.21 -17.13
N ASP A 356 3.31 4.56 -18.28
CA ASP A 356 2.94 5.19 -19.56
C ASP A 356 2.00 4.23 -20.33
N VAL A 357 0.76 4.14 -19.85
CA VAL A 357 -0.24 3.20 -20.39
C VAL A 357 -0.55 3.48 -21.86
N ALA A 358 -0.59 4.74 -22.26
CA ALA A 358 -0.86 5.17 -23.63
C ALA A 358 0.39 5.12 -24.53
N ARG A 359 1.58 4.93 -23.99
CA ARG A 359 2.88 4.99 -24.69
C ARG A 359 3.09 6.32 -25.44
N ARG A 360 2.78 7.43 -24.73
CA ARG A 360 2.79 8.78 -25.27
C ARG A 360 3.70 9.75 -24.52
N ALA A 361 4.36 9.31 -23.45
CA ALA A 361 5.26 10.16 -22.70
C ALA A 361 6.41 10.64 -23.57
N GLN A 362 6.49 11.94 -23.81
CA GLN A 362 7.60 12.59 -24.51
C GLN A 362 8.77 12.90 -23.57
N LEU A 363 8.47 13.08 -22.29
CA LEU A 363 9.49 13.37 -21.28
C LEU A 363 9.13 12.66 -19.97
N VAL A 364 10.13 12.08 -19.33
CA VAL A 364 10.02 11.54 -17.97
C VAL A 364 11.03 12.24 -17.09
N VAL A 365 10.58 12.81 -15.97
CA VAL A 365 11.43 13.51 -15.00
C VAL A 365 11.24 12.93 -13.61
N PRO A 366 12.29 12.85 -12.78
CA PRO A 366 12.18 12.26 -11.46
C PRO A 366 11.41 13.11 -10.45
N ALA A 367 11.38 14.41 -10.65
CA ALA A 367 10.58 15.41 -9.92
C ALA A 367 10.39 16.63 -10.82
N ALA A 368 9.31 17.37 -10.65
CA ALA A 368 8.99 18.51 -11.51
C ALA A 368 8.78 19.79 -10.71
N THR A 369 9.12 20.93 -11.36
CA THR A 369 8.66 22.27 -11.01
C THR A 369 8.15 22.93 -12.26
N GLY A 370 7.06 23.72 -12.19
CA GLY A 370 6.52 24.41 -13.35
C GLY A 370 7.42 25.57 -13.80
N ALA A 371 7.65 25.67 -15.11
CA ALA A 371 8.29 26.79 -15.76
C ALA A 371 7.28 27.46 -16.70
N ALA A 372 6.79 28.65 -16.34
CA ALA A 372 5.80 29.35 -17.14
C ALA A 372 6.34 29.64 -18.54
N GLN A 373 5.62 29.23 -19.60
CA GLN A 373 5.91 29.55 -20.99
C GLN A 373 4.83 30.50 -21.53
N GLY A 374 5.25 31.70 -21.87
CA GLY A 374 4.35 32.70 -22.48
C GLY A 374 3.47 33.44 -21.48
N SER A 375 2.62 34.34 -22.02
CA SER A 375 1.60 35.01 -21.22
C SER A 375 0.55 33.96 -20.77
N ALA A 376 0.13 34.04 -19.53
CA ALA A 376 -1.01 33.27 -19.03
C ALA A 376 -2.36 33.62 -19.70
N ALA A 377 -2.33 34.53 -20.67
CA ALA A 377 -3.49 34.98 -21.40
C ALA A 377 -3.84 33.97 -22.52
N GLY A 378 -4.91 33.23 -22.34
CA GLY A 378 -5.50 32.39 -23.40
C GLY A 378 -6.04 31.02 -23.03
N GLY A 379 -5.96 30.56 -21.77
CA GLY A 379 -6.66 29.38 -21.30
C GLY A 379 -7.98 29.72 -20.66
N ALA A 380 -8.93 28.80 -20.72
CA ALA A 380 -10.18 28.94 -20.03
C ALA A 380 -9.93 29.01 -18.51
N PRO A 381 -10.59 29.94 -17.80
CA PRO A 381 -10.51 30.01 -16.35
C PRO A 381 -10.88 28.66 -15.69
N LEU A 382 -10.28 28.34 -14.56
CA LEU A 382 -10.58 27.14 -13.80
C LEU A 382 -12.08 26.99 -13.49
N GLU A 383 -12.77 28.12 -13.34
CA GLU A 383 -14.22 28.17 -13.11
C GLU A 383 -15.02 27.57 -14.30
N GLU A 384 -14.55 27.76 -15.53
CA GLU A 384 -15.19 27.15 -16.71
C GLU A 384 -15.01 25.62 -16.71
N TRP A 385 -13.83 25.13 -16.32
CA TRP A 385 -13.59 23.70 -16.13
C TRP A 385 -14.54 23.08 -15.12
N ARG A 386 -14.76 23.76 -13.99
CA ARG A 386 -15.63 23.28 -12.93
C ARG A 386 -17.10 23.32 -13.34
N ALA A 387 -17.55 24.43 -13.92
CA ALA A 387 -18.93 24.57 -14.38
C ALA A 387 -19.27 23.52 -15.46
N ALA A 388 -18.37 23.28 -16.40
CA ALA A 388 -18.54 22.26 -17.42
C ALA A 388 -18.55 20.84 -16.82
N ALA A 389 -17.66 20.54 -15.84
CA ALA A 389 -17.62 19.25 -15.17
C ALA A 389 -18.88 18.98 -14.33
N GLU A 390 -19.39 20.01 -13.64
CA GLU A 390 -20.63 19.94 -12.89
C GLU A 390 -21.82 19.65 -13.82
N SER A 391 -21.92 20.37 -14.92
CA SER A 391 -22.96 20.17 -15.94
C SER A 391 -22.94 18.75 -16.52
N ALA A 392 -21.75 18.30 -16.95
CA ALA A 392 -21.57 16.96 -17.52
C ALA A 392 -21.90 15.85 -16.51
N THR A 393 -21.58 16.07 -15.21
CA THR A 393 -21.85 15.11 -14.15
C THR A 393 -23.33 15.08 -13.75
N ALA A 394 -24.01 16.24 -13.73
CA ALA A 394 -25.43 16.34 -13.39
C ALA A 394 -26.34 15.59 -14.39
N ALA A 395 -25.89 15.39 -15.62
CA ALA A 395 -26.61 14.63 -16.64
C ALA A 395 -26.56 13.09 -16.42
N LEU A 396 -25.72 12.60 -15.49
CA LEU A 396 -25.56 11.15 -15.25
C LEU A 396 -26.63 10.62 -14.28
N PRO A 397 -27.10 9.38 -14.48
CA PRO A 397 -28.06 8.76 -13.56
C PRO A 397 -27.42 8.49 -12.20
N SER A 398 -28.19 8.69 -11.13
CA SER A 398 -27.79 8.34 -9.76
C SER A 398 -28.25 6.92 -9.40
N SER A 399 -27.43 6.20 -8.63
CA SER A 399 -27.76 4.87 -8.10
C SER A 399 -27.66 4.86 -6.57
N TRP A 400 -28.30 3.88 -5.92
CA TRP A 400 -28.19 3.73 -4.47
C TRP A 400 -26.77 3.33 -4.04
N GLN A 401 -26.05 2.54 -4.85
CA GLN A 401 -24.66 2.16 -4.61
C GLN A 401 -23.75 3.39 -4.62
N GLN A 402 -23.93 4.28 -5.59
CA GLN A 402 -23.23 5.56 -5.65
C GLN A 402 -23.48 6.41 -4.40
N ARG A 403 -24.78 6.51 -3.97
CA ARG A 403 -25.11 7.27 -2.75
C ARG A 403 -24.47 6.65 -1.50
N ALA A 404 -24.45 5.31 -1.39
CA ALA A 404 -23.76 4.62 -0.31
C ALA A 404 -22.26 4.91 -0.32
N ALA A 405 -21.62 4.87 -1.49
CA ALA A 405 -20.19 5.18 -1.63
C ALA A 405 -19.87 6.63 -1.22
N LEU A 406 -20.69 7.59 -1.65
CA LEU A 406 -20.55 9.00 -1.28
C LEU A 406 -20.78 9.20 0.24
N ALA A 407 -21.73 8.52 0.86
CA ALA A 407 -21.93 8.59 2.31
C ALA A 407 -20.69 8.13 3.09
N VAL A 408 -20.00 7.07 2.63
CA VAL A 408 -18.73 6.63 3.24
C VAL A 408 -17.61 7.64 3.02
N TRP A 409 -17.52 8.22 1.81
CA TRP A 409 -16.55 9.26 1.49
C TRP A 409 -16.72 10.48 2.39
N ASP A 410 -17.94 11.00 2.49
CA ASP A 410 -18.25 12.22 3.27
C ASP A 410 -18.13 12.00 4.78
N ALA A 411 -18.34 10.77 5.26
CA ALA A 411 -18.12 10.40 6.66
C ALA A 411 -16.64 10.25 7.03
N SER A 412 -15.72 10.28 6.06
CA SER A 412 -14.28 10.08 6.30
C SER A 412 -13.55 11.42 6.38
N GLY A 413 -13.08 11.79 7.57
CA GLY A 413 -12.41 13.06 7.86
C GLY A 413 -10.88 12.98 7.84
N ALA A 414 -10.23 14.09 8.20
CA ALA A 414 -8.77 14.26 8.14
C ALA A 414 -7.96 13.27 8.99
N GLN A 415 -8.56 12.75 10.06
CA GLN A 415 -7.91 11.75 10.90
C GLN A 415 -8.18 10.32 10.45
N ASP A 416 -9.10 10.15 9.48
CA ASP A 416 -9.53 8.84 9.02
C ASP A 416 -8.69 8.34 7.84
N LEU A 417 -8.73 7.01 7.65
CA LEU A 417 -8.18 6.30 6.54
C LEU A 417 -9.31 5.59 5.80
N LEU A 418 -9.50 5.89 4.51
CA LEU A 418 -10.48 5.19 3.69
C LEU A 418 -9.79 4.30 2.66
N VAL A 419 -10.08 3.01 2.73
CA VAL A 419 -9.60 2.01 1.78
C VAL A 419 -10.71 1.74 0.76
N LEU A 420 -10.37 1.78 -0.52
CA LEU A 420 -11.31 1.55 -1.61
C LEU A 420 -11.00 0.24 -2.33
N GLY A 421 -11.97 -0.64 -2.41
CA GLY A 421 -11.91 -1.84 -3.24
C GLY A 421 -11.92 -1.53 -4.73
N SER A 422 -11.28 -2.37 -5.52
CA SER A 422 -11.19 -2.23 -6.98
C SER A 422 -12.50 -2.70 -7.65
N SER A 423 -13.54 -1.86 -7.63
CA SER A 423 -14.89 -2.18 -8.11
C SER A 423 -15.51 -1.02 -8.90
N SER A 424 -16.83 -1.07 -9.16
CA SER A 424 -17.58 0.08 -9.69
C SER A 424 -17.61 1.25 -8.71
N LEU A 425 -17.58 0.99 -7.39
CA LEU A 425 -17.69 2.01 -6.34
C LEU A 425 -16.56 3.05 -6.39
N ILE A 426 -15.32 2.64 -6.64
CA ILE A 426 -14.21 3.60 -6.78
C ILE A 426 -14.38 4.49 -8.03
N ARG A 427 -15.05 3.99 -9.09
CA ARG A 427 -15.38 4.78 -10.29
C ARG A 427 -16.53 5.72 -10.03
N ASP A 428 -17.51 5.30 -9.23
CA ASP A 428 -18.60 6.17 -8.77
C ASP A 428 -18.02 7.36 -7.96
N LEU A 429 -17.04 7.08 -7.08
CA LEU A 429 -16.32 8.11 -6.34
C LEU A 429 -15.43 8.99 -7.23
N GLU A 430 -14.75 8.42 -8.23
CA GLU A 430 -13.98 9.21 -9.19
C GLU A 430 -14.86 10.25 -9.89
N GLN A 431 -16.05 9.83 -10.32
CA GLN A 431 -16.99 10.66 -11.07
C GLN A 431 -17.69 11.70 -10.19
N HIS A 432 -18.09 11.35 -8.96
CA HIS A 432 -19.03 12.16 -8.20
C HIS A 432 -18.48 12.74 -6.88
N ALA A 433 -17.39 12.19 -6.32
CA ALA A 433 -16.89 12.66 -5.05
C ALA A 433 -16.17 14.00 -5.18
N GLY A 434 -16.38 14.87 -4.19
CA GLY A 434 -15.69 16.13 -4.03
C GLY A 434 -14.28 15.98 -3.44
N PRO A 435 -13.68 17.09 -2.97
CA PRO A 435 -12.41 17.06 -2.26
C PRO A 435 -12.54 16.31 -0.94
N THR A 436 -11.43 15.75 -0.45
CA THR A 436 -11.36 15.09 0.86
C THR A 436 -10.10 15.48 1.61
N ALA A 437 -10.21 15.48 2.93
CA ALA A 437 -9.07 15.57 3.84
C ALA A 437 -8.61 14.19 4.35
N ALA A 438 -9.42 13.13 4.14
CA ALA A 438 -9.06 11.77 4.51
C ALA A 438 -7.92 11.22 3.64
N ARG A 439 -7.10 10.38 4.23
CA ARG A 439 -6.11 9.62 3.45
C ARG A 439 -6.80 8.45 2.75
N ILE A 440 -6.81 8.47 1.41
CA ILE A 440 -7.44 7.43 0.59
C ILE A 440 -6.38 6.44 0.10
N ILE A 441 -6.67 5.14 0.22
CA ILE A 441 -5.80 4.04 -0.21
C ILE A 441 -6.61 3.05 -1.04
N ALA A 442 -6.01 2.50 -2.09
CA ALA A 442 -6.58 1.40 -2.87
C ALA A 442 -5.48 0.47 -3.39
N ASN A 443 -5.78 -0.82 -3.58
CA ASN A 443 -4.88 -1.75 -4.25
C ASN A 443 -4.93 -1.48 -5.75
N ARG A 444 -4.07 -0.58 -6.23
CA ARG A 444 -4.01 -0.17 -7.63
C ARG A 444 -2.78 -0.72 -8.39
N GLY A 445 -1.95 -1.51 -7.71
CA GLY A 445 -0.84 -2.23 -8.35
C GLY A 445 -1.34 -3.11 -9.49
N LEU A 446 -2.27 -3.97 -9.18
CA LEU A 446 -2.95 -4.86 -10.13
C LEU A 446 -4.47 -4.72 -10.10
N ALA A 447 -5.01 -3.95 -9.19
CA ALA A 447 -6.44 -3.75 -9.00
C ALA A 447 -7.22 -5.05 -8.75
N GLY A 448 -6.60 -6.04 -8.10
CA GLY A 448 -7.23 -7.28 -7.69
C GLY A 448 -8.24 -7.07 -6.56
N ILE A 449 -9.14 -8.05 -6.40
CA ILE A 449 -10.10 -8.09 -5.28
C ILE A 449 -9.52 -8.86 -4.08
N ASP A 450 -8.30 -9.40 -4.22
CA ASP A 450 -7.62 -10.21 -3.20
C ASP A 450 -7.29 -9.38 -1.97
N GLY A 451 -7.49 -9.94 -0.79
CA GLY A 451 -6.92 -9.48 0.48
C GLY A 451 -7.24 -8.03 0.85
N THR A 452 -8.28 -7.42 0.31
CA THR A 452 -8.56 -6.00 0.55
C THR A 452 -8.99 -5.74 2.00
N ALA A 453 -9.82 -6.62 2.59
CA ALA A 453 -10.23 -6.53 3.99
C ALA A 453 -9.04 -6.82 4.93
N ALA A 454 -8.22 -7.83 4.61
CA ALA A 454 -7.01 -8.16 5.37
C ALA A 454 -6.00 -7.00 5.35
N MET A 455 -5.79 -6.36 4.19
CA MET A 455 -4.93 -5.17 4.07
C MET A 455 -5.47 -4.00 4.89
N ALA A 456 -6.77 -3.74 4.84
CA ALA A 456 -7.40 -2.71 5.66
C ALA A 456 -7.23 -3.00 7.17
N GLY A 457 -7.30 -4.27 7.58
CA GLY A 457 -6.97 -4.71 8.93
C GLY A 457 -5.54 -4.36 9.34
N GLY A 458 -4.56 -4.62 8.48
CA GLY A 458 -3.17 -4.22 8.69
C GLY A 458 -2.98 -2.72 8.81
N LEU A 459 -3.62 -1.94 7.93
CA LEU A 459 -3.63 -0.48 8.01
C LEU A 459 -4.22 0.01 9.34
N ALA A 460 -5.34 -0.58 9.80
CA ALA A 460 -6.00 -0.19 11.04
C ALA A 460 -5.15 -0.52 12.27
N LEU A 461 -4.43 -1.64 12.29
CA LEU A 461 -3.48 -1.99 13.33
C LEU A 461 -2.33 -0.97 13.43
N ALA A 462 -1.79 -0.53 12.28
CA ALA A 462 -0.74 0.48 12.25
C ALA A 462 -1.25 1.88 12.63
N HIS A 463 -2.43 2.26 12.15
CA HIS A 463 -3.05 3.55 12.39
C HIS A 463 -3.38 3.76 13.89
N GLY A 464 -3.94 2.73 14.53
CA GLY A 464 -4.26 2.74 15.96
C GLY A 464 -3.02 2.76 16.86
N ALA A 465 -1.89 2.19 16.42
CA ALA A 465 -0.66 2.12 17.19
C ALA A 465 0.06 3.48 17.32
N GLY A 466 -0.14 4.37 16.37
CA GLY A 466 0.45 5.72 16.37
C GLY A 466 -0.13 6.64 17.43
N THR A 467 -1.28 6.29 18.01
CA THR A 467 -2.02 7.10 18.99
C THR A 467 -1.76 6.73 20.46
N GLY A 468 -0.85 5.76 20.72
CA GLY A 468 -0.49 5.31 22.08
C GLY A 468 -1.61 4.49 22.74
N ALA A 469 -1.26 3.37 23.38
CA ALA A 469 -2.17 2.48 24.10
C ALA A 469 -2.75 3.06 25.42
N GLY A 470 -2.86 4.38 25.51
CA GLY A 470 -3.49 5.12 26.59
C GLY A 470 -4.57 6.00 25.99
N GLY A 471 -5.79 5.48 25.89
CA GLY A 471 -6.95 6.22 25.41
C GLY A 471 -7.15 7.52 26.17
N ALA A 472 -6.51 8.59 25.69
CA ALA A 472 -6.95 9.93 25.97
C ALA A 472 -8.06 10.28 24.97
N GLU A 473 -9.11 10.90 25.46
CA GLU A 473 -10.32 11.38 24.79
C GLU A 473 -10.05 12.41 23.67
N GLY A 474 -9.25 12.07 22.67
CA GLY A 474 -8.91 12.87 21.51
C GLY A 474 -8.75 11.95 20.32
N GLY A 475 -9.89 11.52 19.75
CA GLY A 475 -10.14 10.59 18.68
C GLY A 475 -9.00 10.26 17.73
N ALA A 476 -8.38 9.10 17.92
CA ALA A 476 -7.71 8.43 16.82
C ALA A 476 -8.72 8.22 15.69
N GLY A 477 -8.33 8.61 14.46
CA GLY A 477 -9.15 8.42 13.28
C GLY A 477 -9.47 6.94 13.07
N ARG A 478 -10.59 6.67 12.41
CA ARG A 478 -11.06 5.32 12.11
C ARG A 478 -10.61 4.91 10.71
N VAL A 479 -10.29 3.65 10.57
CA VAL A 479 -10.09 3.07 9.24
C VAL A 479 -11.43 2.53 8.74
N ARG A 480 -11.79 2.89 7.51
CA ARG A 480 -12.96 2.37 6.79
C ARG A 480 -12.50 1.69 5.53
N VAL A 481 -13.13 0.59 5.16
CA VAL A 481 -12.94 -0.04 3.85
C VAL A 481 -14.26 -0.20 3.15
N LEU A 482 -14.36 0.33 1.93
CA LEU A 482 -15.54 0.25 1.07
C LEU A 482 -15.32 -0.84 0.02
N LEU A 483 -16.12 -1.88 0.05
CA LEU A 483 -16.05 -3.06 -0.79
C LEU A 483 -17.37 -3.31 -1.53
N GLY A 484 -17.30 -4.01 -2.68
CA GLY A 484 -18.43 -4.76 -3.20
C GLY A 484 -18.49 -6.16 -2.56
N ASP A 485 -19.64 -6.80 -2.70
CA ASP A 485 -19.95 -8.14 -2.19
C ASP A 485 -18.95 -9.22 -2.63
N LEU A 486 -18.61 -9.30 -3.92
CA LEU A 486 -17.65 -10.28 -4.44
C LEU A 486 -16.25 -10.09 -3.81
N THR A 487 -15.83 -8.85 -3.57
CA THR A 487 -14.56 -8.56 -2.89
C THR A 487 -14.62 -9.01 -1.43
N ALA A 488 -15.74 -8.77 -0.74
CA ALA A 488 -15.94 -9.21 0.64
C ALA A 488 -15.95 -10.74 0.76
N LEU A 489 -16.68 -11.43 -0.12
CA LEU A 489 -16.70 -12.90 -0.18
C LEU A 489 -15.34 -13.51 -0.49
N HIS A 490 -14.58 -12.88 -1.40
CA HIS A 490 -13.24 -13.34 -1.76
C HIS A 490 -12.25 -13.25 -0.60
N ASP A 491 -12.45 -12.35 0.37
CA ASP A 491 -11.51 -12.09 1.48
C ASP A 491 -12.13 -12.27 2.87
N LEU A 492 -13.13 -13.14 3.00
CA LEU A 492 -13.78 -13.42 4.30
C LEU A 492 -12.78 -13.86 5.39
N THR A 493 -11.75 -14.64 5.02
CA THR A 493 -10.70 -15.07 5.96
C THR A 493 -9.88 -13.90 6.50
N GLY A 494 -9.86 -12.75 5.84
CA GLY A 494 -9.27 -11.51 6.31
C GLY A 494 -9.95 -10.93 7.56
N LEU A 495 -11.21 -11.33 7.83
CA LEU A 495 -11.98 -10.95 9.01
C LEU A 495 -11.72 -11.86 10.23
N LEU A 496 -11.09 -13.03 10.00
CA LEU A 496 -10.86 -14.01 11.05
C LEU A 496 -9.67 -13.60 11.94
N LEU A 497 -9.96 -13.27 13.18
CA LEU A 497 -8.97 -12.89 14.19
C LEU A 497 -9.03 -13.87 15.36
N GLY A 498 -7.86 -14.37 15.77
CA GLY A 498 -7.73 -15.19 16.96
C GLY A 498 -8.14 -14.42 18.24
N PRO A 499 -8.48 -15.13 19.33
CA PRO A 499 -8.91 -14.48 20.57
C PRO A 499 -7.80 -13.64 21.22
N ASP A 500 -6.54 -14.01 21.00
CA ASP A 500 -5.37 -13.31 21.57
C ASP A 500 -4.85 -12.19 20.66
N GLU A 501 -5.47 -11.98 19.49
CA GLU A 501 -5.05 -10.97 18.53
C GLU A 501 -5.70 -9.61 18.80
N PRO A 502 -4.95 -8.51 18.63
CA PRO A 502 -5.53 -7.17 18.76
C PRO A 502 -6.61 -6.95 17.70
N ARG A 503 -7.76 -6.44 18.11
CA ARG A 503 -8.85 -6.10 17.20
C ARG A 503 -8.64 -4.69 16.64
N PRO A 504 -8.50 -4.54 15.30
CA PRO A 504 -8.30 -3.25 14.67
C PRO A 504 -9.55 -2.38 14.75
N ALA A 505 -9.40 -1.07 14.87
CA ALA A 505 -10.51 -0.11 14.76
C ALA A 505 -10.89 0.08 13.28
N LEU A 506 -11.73 -0.84 12.77
CA LEU A 506 -12.02 -0.98 11.34
C LEU A 506 -13.52 -1.15 11.08
N ASP A 507 -14.07 -0.31 10.20
CA ASP A 507 -15.38 -0.54 9.57
C ASP A 507 -15.18 -1.16 8.19
N VAL A 508 -15.77 -2.33 7.97
CA VAL A 508 -15.86 -2.96 6.65
C VAL A 508 -17.26 -2.70 6.09
N ILE A 509 -17.35 -1.80 5.14
CA ILE A 509 -18.60 -1.43 4.50
C ILE A 509 -18.72 -2.21 3.18
N VAL A 510 -19.70 -3.10 3.11
CA VAL A 510 -19.97 -3.94 1.95
C VAL A 510 -21.23 -3.45 1.26
N VAL A 511 -21.10 -2.95 0.05
CA VAL A 511 -22.23 -2.66 -0.84
C VAL A 511 -22.58 -3.96 -1.57
N ASP A 512 -23.68 -4.57 -1.16
CA ASP A 512 -24.10 -5.87 -1.64
C ASP A 512 -25.27 -5.72 -2.63
N ASP A 513 -24.96 -5.89 -3.89
CA ASP A 513 -25.91 -5.86 -5.02
C ASP A 513 -26.01 -7.21 -5.75
N ASP A 514 -25.67 -8.30 -5.04
CA ASP A 514 -25.75 -9.70 -5.46
C ASP A 514 -24.97 -9.99 -6.74
N GLY A 515 -23.71 -9.48 -6.80
CA GLY A 515 -22.77 -9.87 -7.86
C GLY A 515 -21.97 -8.75 -8.49
N GLY A 516 -21.39 -9.04 -9.63
CA GLY A 516 -20.47 -8.16 -10.34
C GLY A 516 -21.16 -7.08 -11.18
N ARG A 517 -21.75 -6.05 -10.59
CA ARG A 517 -22.38 -4.92 -11.29
C ARG A 517 -21.46 -4.25 -12.34
N ILE A 518 -20.15 -4.25 -12.11
CA ILE A 518 -19.18 -3.66 -13.00
C ILE A 518 -19.30 -4.17 -14.45
N PHE A 519 -19.66 -5.44 -14.64
CA PHE A 519 -19.77 -6.05 -15.97
C PHE A 519 -20.93 -5.51 -16.80
N GLY A 520 -21.99 -4.98 -16.14
CA GLY A 520 -23.07 -4.29 -16.82
C GLY A 520 -22.69 -2.94 -17.44
N GLY A 521 -21.57 -2.34 -17.00
CA GLY A 521 -21.01 -1.11 -17.57
C GLY A 521 -19.87 -1.32 -18.58
N LEU A 522 -19.54 -2.59 -18.90
CA LEU A 522 -18.48 -2.96 -19.83
C LEU A 522 -19.06 -3.54 -21.12
N GLU A 523 -18.21 -3.89 -22.07
CA GLU A 523 -18.58 -4.51 -23.36
C GLU A 523 -19.44 -5.77 -23.20
N HIS A 524 -19.27 -6.45 -22.07
CA HIS A 524 -20.03 -7.67 -21.72
C HIS A 524 -21.53 -7.42 -21.50
N ALA A 525 -21.96 -6.16 -21.29
CA ALA A 525 -23.39 -5.82 -21.20
C ALA A 525 -24.19 -6.22 -22.45
N ALA A 526 -23.52 -6.34 -23.61
CA ALA A 526 -24.14 -6.78 -24.86
C ALA A 526 -24.31 -8.31 -24.96
N ALA A 527 -23.80 -9.08 -24.00
CA ALA A 527 -23.92 -10.54 -24.00
C ALA A 527 -25.37 -10.99 -23.72
N PRO A 528 -25.80 -12.19 -24.20
CA PRO A 528 -27.09 -12.75 -23.81
C PRO A 528 -27.27 -12.75 -22.28
N PRO A 529 -28.46 -12.36 -21.76
CA PRO A 529 -28.65 -12.16 -20.31
C PRO A 529 -28.28 -13.38 -19.45
N ALA A 530 -28.61 -14.59 -19.88
CA ALA A 530 -28.26 -15.82 -19.15
C ALA A 530 -26.75 -16.05 -19.08
N LEU A 531 -26.01 -15.71 -20.14
CA LEU A 531 -24.55 -15.79 -20.17
C LEU A 531 -23.93 -14.71 -19.26
N LEU A 532 -24.38 -13.47 -19.39
CA LEU A 532 -23.93 -12.36 -18.55
C LEU A 532 -24.14 -12.70 -17.07
N ARG A 533 -25.37 -13.14 -16.70
CA ARG A 533 -25.72 -13.50 -15.32
C ARG A 533 -24.81 -14.60 -14.77
N ARG A 534 -24.64 -15.71 -15.52
CA ARG A 534 -23.93 -16.88 -14.99
C ARG A 534 -22.42 -16.71 -14.91
N PHE A 535 -21.80 -16.09 -15.91
CA PHE A 535 -20.34 -16.10 -16.07
C PHE A 535 -19.67 -14.76 -15.71
N PHE A 536 -20.42 -13.67 -15.58
CA PHE A 536 -19.87 -12.35 -15.30
C PHE A 536 -20.46 -11.75 -14.03
N THR A 537 -21.76 -11.52 -13.96
CA THR A 537 -22.35 -10.94 -12.72
C THR A 537 -22.35 -11.93 -11.58
N THR A 538 -22.45 -13.23 -11.84
CA THR A 538 -22.31 -14.31 -10.84
C THR A 538 -23.05 -14.03 -9.53
N PRO A 539 -24.39 -13.86 -9.55
CA PRO A 539 -25.15 -13.65 -8.32
C PRO A 539 -24.95 -14.83 -7.37
N HIS A 540 -24.76 -14.55 -6.09
CA HIS A 540 -24.30 -15.54 -5.12
C HIS A 540 -25.34 -15.89 -4.05
N GLY A 541 -26.30 -15.01 -3.74
CA GLY A 541 -27.31 -15.22 -2.71
C GLY A 541 -26.74 -15.47 -1.31
N ALA A 542 -25.47 -15.13 -1.07
CA ALA A 542 -24.80 -15.37 0.21
C ALA A 542 -25.20 -14.31 1.23
N ASP A 543 -25.38 -14.75 2.48
CA ASP A 543 -25.55 -13.85 3.62
C ASP A 543 -24.21 -13.43 4.19
N ILE A 544 -23.66 -12.32 3.69
CA ILE A 544 -22.35 -11.82 4.10
C ILE A 544 -22.33 -11.40 5.58
N ALA A 545 -23.42 -10.81 6.09
CA ALA A 545 -23.50 -10.42 7.49
C ALA A 545 -23.48 -11.64 8.41
N ALA A 546 -24.26 -12.69 8.10
CA ALA A 546 -24.22 -13.93 8.85
C ALA A 546 -22.85 -14.63 8.77
N ALA A 547 -22.21 -14.63 7.60
CA ALA A 547 -20.88 -15.20 7.44
C ALA A 547 -19.83 -14.45 8.30
N ALA A 548 -19.84 -13.13 8.31
CA ALA A 548 -18.95 -12.31 9.14
C ALA A 548 -19.21 -12.54 10.64
N ALA A 549 -20.48 -12.63 11.06
CA ALA A 549 -20.85 -12.93 12.44
C ALA A 549 -20.37 -14.32 12.88
N ALA A 550 -20.43 -15.33 12.00
CA ALA A 550 -19.93 -16.67 12.27
C ALA A 550 -18.40 -16.72 12.46
N LEU A 551 -17.67 -15.74 11.91
CA LEU A 551 -16.23 -15.53 12.12
C LEU A 551 -15.91 -14.72 13.40
N GLY A 552 -16.93 -14.41 14.23
CA GLY A 552 -16.76 -13.67 15.48
C GLY A 552 -16.62 -12.16 15.30
N THR A 553 -17.08 -11.61 14.16
CA THR A 553 -17.06 -10.18 13.88
C THR A 553 -18.47 -9.59 14.09
N GLU A 554 -18.54 -8.40 14.71
CA GLU A 554 -19.80 -7.64 14.79
C GLU A 554 -20.28 -7.31 13.36
N ALA A 555 -21.51 -7.67 13.01
CA ALA A 555 -22.03 -7.51 11.66
C ALA A 555 -23.49 -7.02 11.67
N HIS A 556 -23.79 -6.05 10.80
CA HIS A 556 -25.11 -5.44 10.67
C HIS A 556 -25.55 -5.40 9.20
N ARG A 557 -26.83 -5.61 8.96
CA ARG A 557 -27.48 -5.30 7.67
C ARG A 557 -28.14 -3.94 7.78
N LEU A 558 -27.93 -3.12 6.79
CA LEU A 558 -28.41 -1.75 6.72
C LEU A 558 -29.02 -1.47 5.35
N THR A 559 -30.01 -0.59 5.33
CA THR A 559 -30.42 0.06 4.10
C THR A 559 -29.45 1.20 3.75
N PRO A 560 -29.42 1.67 2.49
CA PRO A 560 -28.61 2.84 2.12
C PRO A 560 -28.93 4.09 2.95
N GLU A 561 -30.18 4.24 3.40
CA GLU A 561 -30.67 5.37 4.19
C GLU A 561 -30.20 5.32 5.66
N GLU A 562 -29.95 4.13 6.20
CA GLU A 562 -29.45 3.92 7.57
C GLU A 562 -27.93 4.07 7.67
N LEU A 563 -27.20 3.94 6.55
CA LEU A 563 -25.74 3.95 6.52
C LEU A 563 -25.11 5.21 7.13
N PRO A 564 -25.56 6.44 6.83
CA PRO A 564 -24.97 7.64 7.42
C PRO A 564 -25.04 7.66 8.96
N ALA A 565 -26.16 7.25 9.53
CA ALA A 565 -26.35 7.16 10.98
C ALA A 565 -25.42 6.10 11.61
N ALA A 566 -25.26 4.94 10.96
CA ALA A 566 -24.36 3.89 11.41
C ALA A 566 -22.88 4.31 11.34
N LEU A 567 -22.48 5.09 10.33
CA LEU A 567 -21.13 5.63 10.21
C LEU A 567 -20.80 6.70 11.25
N ALA A 568 -21.80 7.47 11.68
CA ALA A 568 -21.67 8.50 12.72
C ALA A 568 -21.68 7.91 14.14
N ALA A 569 -22.22 6.70 14.32
CA ALA A 569 -22.31 6.06 15.63
C ALA A 569 -20.91 5.66 16.15
N PRO A 570 -20.66 5.82 17.47
CA PRO A 570 -19.44 5.30 18.10
C PRO A 570 -19.28 3.80 17.82
N ALA A 571 -18.08 3.39 17.46
CA ALA A 571 -17.77 2.00 17.17
C ALA A 571 -16.42 1.59 17.74
N HIS A 572 -16.34 0.37 18.23
CA HIS A 572 -15.13 -0.19 18.81
C HIS A 572 -14.71 -1.45 18.04
N GLY A 573 -13.43 -1.61 17.80
CA GLY A 573 -12.89 -2.80 17.15
C GLY A 573 -13.32 -2.94 15.67
N LEU A 574 -13.44 -4.18 15.23
CA LEU A 574 -13.80 -4.57 13.87
C LEU A 574 -15.31 -4.80 13.77
N ARG A 575 -15.97 -4.13 12.83
CA ARG A 575 -17.38 -4.38 12.48
C ARG A 575 -17.60 -4.42 10.97
N VAL A 576 -18.63 -5.14 10.54
CA VAL A 576 -19.04 -5.26 9.13
C VAL A 576 -20.43 -4.65 8.96
N LEU A 577 -20.56 -3.73 8.02
CA LEU A 577 -21.80 -3.05 7.66
C LEU A 577 -22.18 -3.48 6.23
N VAL A 578 -23.17 -4.37 6.10
CA VAL A 578 -23.64 -4.84 4.79
C VAL A 578 -24.83 -3.98 4.37
N VAL A 579 -24.66 -3.25 3.28
CA VAL A 579 -25.64 -2.30 2.75
C VAL A 579 -26.38 -2.93 1.58
N GLN A 580 -27.69 -3.08 1.73
CA GLN A 580 -28.60 -3.64 0.71
C GLN A 580 -29.88 -2.80 0.66
N PRO A 581 -30.49 -2.59 -0.51
CA PRO A 581 -31.83 -1.98 -0.56
C PRO A 581 -32.86 -2.91 0.11
N THR A 582 -33.89 -2.31 0.70
CA THR A 582 -35.05 -3.11 1.17
C THR A 582 -35.62 -3.89 -0.01
N PRO A 583 -35.83 -5.23 0.12
CA PRO A 583 -36.49 -5.99 -0.94
C PRO A 583 -37.82 -5.34 -1.30
N SER A 584 -38.02 -4.96 -2.55
CA SER A 584 -39.34 -4.51 -3.01
C SER A 584 -40.31 -5.68 -2.93
N ALA A 585 -41.53 -5.47 -2.46
CA ALA A 585 -42.56 -6.50 -2.33
C ALA A 585 -42.90 -7.21 -3.66
N ASP A 586 -42.43 -6.67 -4.78
CA ASP A 586 -42.65 -7.19 -6.13
C ASP A 586 -41.60 -8.22 -6.63
N SER A 587 -40.57 -8.53 -5.84
CA SER A 587 -39.48 -9.45 -6.28
C SER A 587 -39.74 -10.93 -5.96
N THR A 588 -40.93 -11.30 -5.44
CA THR A 588 -41.25 -12.70 -5.10
C THR A 588 -41.88 -13.49 -6.26
N ASN A 589 -42.00 -12.90 -7.47
CA ASN A 589 -42.54 -13.56 -8.65
C ASN A 589 -41.61 -13.36 -9.89
N SER A 590 -40.44 -14.00 -9.92
CA SER A 590 -39.76 -14.24 -11.18
C SER A 590 -38.82 -15.45 -11.05
#